data_5037cc66ed1c1c117c240d38c0fb3b1a
#
_entry.id   5037cc66ed1c1c117c240d38c0fb3b1a
#
_cell.length_a   1.000
_cell.length_b   1.000
_cell.length_c   1.000
_cell.angle_alpha   90.00
_cell.angle_beta   90.00
_cell.angle_gamma   90.00
#
_symmetry.space_group_name_H-M   'P 1'
#
loop_
_entity.id
_entity.type
_entity.pdbx_description
1 polymer ?
#
loop_
_entity_poly.entity_id
_entity_poly.type
_entity_poly.pdbx_seq_one_letter_code
_entity_poly.pdbx_strand_id
1 'polypeptide(L)'
;VSLCRVFNLLGIAVLRLSMPYHDIRMPAEIRRADYAVSSNIGRTLDACRQAVVDVRCCLDWLQAQGYNRLGIVGTSLGSCYAFLAAAHDPRIRVAAFNHASTYFADVVWHGQSTRHIREGLEPSITLERLRELWSAISPMSFFPQFARWPKKSLVVYAKYDLTFLPEFSREVIKQFAECNLDHRVVALPCGHYSTGEAPYKYMDGWQIASFLRTAFES
;
A
#
# COMPACT_ATOMS: atom_id res chain seq x y z
N VAL A 1 -20.71 1.76 2.42
CA VAL A 1 -20.26 2.10 3.78
C VAL A 1 -18.77 2.31 3.71
N SER A 2 -18.26 3.46 4.21
CA SER A 2 -16.83 3.74 4.27
C SER A 2 -16.16 2.82 5.30
N LEU A 3 -14.97 2.28 4.98
CA LEU A 3 -14.16 1.50 5.92
C LEU A 3 -13.93 2.23 7.25
N CYS A 4 -13.78 3.56 7.21
CA CYS A 4 -13.64 4.38 8.43
C CYS A 4 -14.82 4.21 9.40
N ARG A 5 -16.05 4.14 8.87
CA ARG A 5 -17.25 3.90 9.73
C ARG A 5 -17.23 2.50 10.35
N VAL A 6 -16.77 1.50 9.59
CA VAL A 6 -16.66 0.12 10.11
C VAL A 6 -15.63 0.08 11.24
N PHE A 7 -14.48 0.71 11.07
CA PHE A 7 -13.46 0.76 12.11
C PHE A 7 -13.93 1.50 13.36
N ASN A 8 -14.63 2.64 13.21
CA ASN A 8 -15.17 3.37 14.35
C ASN A 8 -16.22 2.55 15.14
N LEU A 9 -17.05 1.74 14.46
CA LEU A 9 -17.97 0.81 15.12
C LEU A 9 -17.25 -0.29 15.92
N LEU A 10 -16.00 -0.57 15.57
CA LEU A 10 -15.13 -1.52 16.30
C LEU A 10 -14.25 -0.82 17.35
N GLY A 11 -14.50 0.46 17.66
CA GLY A 11 -13.72 1.22 18.63
C GLY A 11 -12.33 1.65 18.15
N ILE A 12 -12.08 1.62 16.84
CA ILE A 12 -10.81 2.02 16.23
C ILE A 12 -10.95 3.43 15.68
N ALA A 13 -10.21 4.39 16.23
CA ALA A 13 -10.09 5.73 15.68
C ALA A 13 -9.36 5.71 14.33
N VAL A 14 -9.80 6.52 13.38
CA VAL A 14 -9.26 6.52 12.01
C VAL A 14 -8.91 7.92 11.56
N LEU A 15 -7.68 8.09 11.10
CA LEU A 15 -7.25 9.23 10.32
C LEU A 15 -7.13 8.82 8.85
N ARG A 16 -7.92 9.44 7.97
CA ARG A 16 -7.81 9.22 6.52
C ARG A 16 -6.90 10.28 5.93
N LEU A 17 -5.79 9.84 5.36
CA LEU A 17 -4.83 10.69 4.68
C LEU A 17 -5.10 10.70 3.16
N SER A 18 -5.24 11.90 2.57
CA SER A 18 -5.19 12.08 1.11
C SER A 18 -3.75 12.06 0.65
N MET A 19 -3.40 11.08 -0.20
CA MET A 19 -2.05 10.94 -0.73
C MET A 19 -1.69 12.09 -1.69
N PRO A 20 -0.40 12.35 -1.97
CA PRO A 20 0.00 13.32 -3.00
C PRO A 20 -0.75 13.09 -4.30
N TYR A 21 -1.25 14.16 -4.89
CA TYR A 21 -2.03 14.18 -6.15
C TYR A 21 -3.37 13.43 -6.12
N HIS A 22 -3.92 13.14 -4.92
CA HIS A 22 -5.23 12.50 -4.76
C HIS A 22 -6.21 13.44 -4.05
N ASP A 23 -7.50 13.19 -4.28
CA ASP A 23 -8.62 13.90 -3.62
C ASP A 23 -8.40 15.43 -3.67
N ILE A 24 -8.43 16.08 -2.51
CA ILE A 24 -8.25 17.54 -2.35
C ILE A 24 -6.83 18.04 -2.73
N ARG A 25 -5.88 17.14 -2.87
CA ARG A 25 -4.49 17.45 -3.27
C ARG A 25 -4.25 17.26 -4.77
N MET A 26 -5.31 16.94 -5.53
CA MET A 26 -5.21 16.78 -6.98
C MET A 26 -5.15 18.16 -7.66
N PRO A 27 -4.12 18.45 -8.48
CA PRO A 27 -4.06 19.65 -9.27
C PRO A 27 -5.22 19.75 -10.26
N ALA A 28 -5.67 20.97 -10.54
CA ALA A 28 -6.83 21.23 -11.39
C ALA A 28 -6.66 20.77 -12.85
N GLU A 29 -5.41 20.69 -13.32
CA GLU A 29 -5.05 20.30 -14.69
C GLU A 29 -5.12 18.78 -14.94
N ILE A 30 -5.23 17.96 -13.90
CA ILE A 30 -5.34 16.50 -14.05
C ILE A 30 -6.68 16.00 -13.50
N ARG A 31 -7.18 14.90 -14.08
CA ARG A 31 -8.44 14.25 -13.66
C ARG A 31 -8.23 12.95 -12.91
N ARG A 32 -7.01 12.44 -12.90
CA ARG A 32 -6.57 11.21 -12.24
C ARG A 32 -5.27 11.52 -11.52
N ALA A 33 -4.87 10.66 -10.60
CA ALA A 33 -3.61 10.82 -9.86
C ALA A 33 -2.35 10.51 -10.73
N ASP A 34 -2.35 10.94 -11.98
CA ASP A 34 -1.30 10.65 -12.97
C ASP A 34 0.07 11.24 -12.59
N TYR A 35 0.10 12.20 -11.65
CA TYR A 35 1.36 12.73 -11.12
C TYR A 35 1.91 11.91 -9.96
N ALA A 36 1.10 11.07 -9.32
CA ALA A 36 1.57 10.18 -8.26
C ALA A 36 2.42 9.03 -8.80
N VAL A 37 2.05 8.52 -10.00
CA VAL A 37 2.81 7.55 -10.77
C VAL A 37 2.81 7.97 -12.23
N SER A 38 3.97 8.24 -12.79
CA SER A 38 4.09 8.78 -14.16
C SER A 38 5.39 8.32 -14.82
N SER A 39 5.52 8.59 -16.13
CA SER A 39 6.77 8.42 -16.86
C SER A 39 7.87 9.41 -16.42
N ASN A 40 7.53 10.44 -15.65
CA ASN A 40 8.53 11.26 -14.95
C ASN A 40 9.00 10.51 -13.70
N ILE A 41 10.17 9.87 -13.81
CA ILE A 41 10.78 9.01 -12.78
C ILE A 41 10.98 9.78 -11.47
N GLY A 42 11.53 10.99 -11.55
CA GLY A 42 11.80 11.84 -10.39
C GLY A 42 10.52 12.24 -9.66
N ARG A 43 9.47 12.64 -10.39
CA ARG A 43 8.18 13.00 -9.80
C ARG A 43 7.55 11.82 -9.04
N THR A 44 7.65 10.62 -9.58
CA THR A 44 7.15 9.40 -8.92
C THR A 44 7.90 9.13 -7.61
N LEU A 45 9.23 9.28 -7.60
CA LEU A 45 10.04 9.20 -6.38
C LEU A 45 9.64 10.24 -5.34
N ASP A 46 9.49 11.50 -5.75
CA ASP A 46 9.10 12.60 -4.86
C ASP A 46 7.69 12.41 -4.30
N ALA A 47 6.74 11.94 -5.11
CA ALA A 47 5.38 11.63 -4.67
C ALA A 47 5.38 10.53 -3.60
N CYS A 48 6.14 9.45 -3.81
CA CYS A 48 6.26 8.35 -2.85
C CYS A 48 6.94 8.82 -1.55
N ARG A 49 8.06 9.54 -1.66
CA ARG A 49 8.74 10.14 -0.50
C ARG A 49 7.79 11.03 0.30
N GLN A 50 7.07 11.93 -0.37
CA GLN A 50 6.11 12.83 0.29
C GLN A 50 5.01 12.03 0.98
N ALA A 51 4.47 10.98 0.37
CA ALA A 51 3.45 10.14 0.98
C ALA A 51 3.95 9.50 2.30
N VAL A 52 5.18 8.98 2.32
CA VAL A 52 5.78 8.39 3.53
C VAL A 52 6.01 9.46 4.62
N VAL A 53 6.48 10.64 4.25
CA VAL A 53 6.66 11.77 5.18
C VAL A 53 5.32 12.18 5.77
N ASP A 54 4.29 12.34 4.95
CA ASP A 54 2.94 12.71 5.39
C ASP A 54 2.36 11.69 6.39
N VAL A 55 2.54 10.38 6.11
CA VAL A 55 2.16 9.32 7.07
C VAL A 55 2.86 9.53 8.41
N ARG A 56 4.16 9.78 8.42
CA ARG A 56 4.91 9.99 9.67
C ARG A 56 4.44 11.23 10.43
N CYS A 57 4.17 12.33 9.73
CA CYS A 57 3.55 13.52 10.34
C CYS A 57 2.18 13.21 10.95
N CYS A 58 1.37 12.39 10.28
CA CYS A 58 0.09 11.93 10.85
C CYS A 58 0.29 11.08 12.11
N LEU A 59 1.32 10.23 12.16
CA LEU A 59 1.63 9.46 13.37
C LEU A 59 2.09 10.36 14.52
N ASP A 60 2.87 11.39 14.23
CA ASP A 60 3.28 12.41 15.24
C ASP A 60 2.05 13.10 15.82
N TRP A 61 1.13 13.51 14.95
CA TRP A 61 -0.12 14.13 15.37
C TRP A 61 -0.99 13.18 16.20
N LEU A 62 -1.15 11.93 15.77
CA LEU A 62 -1.93 10.93 16.51
C LEU A 62 -1.35 10.69 17.91
N GLN A 63 -0.02 10.59 18.05
CA GLN A 63 0.62 10.47 19.36
C GLN A 63 0.37 11.70 20.23
N ALA A 64 0.45 12.91 19.66
CA ALA A 64 0.13 14.14 20.38
C ALA A 64 -1.34 14.19 20.85
N GLN A 65 -2.26 13.47 20.16
CA GLN A 65 -3.65 13.30 20.60
C GLN A 65 -3.83 12.14 21.60
N GLY A 66 -2.75 11.49 22.04
CA GLY A 66 -2.78 10.41 23.03
C GLY A 66 -2.97 9.01 22.46
N TYR A 67 -2.95 8.81 21.13
CA TYR A 67 -3.04 7.48 20.53
C TYR A 67 -1.65 6.82 20.52
N ASN A 68 -1.50 5.72 21.30
CA ASN A 68 -0.23 5.01 21.44
C ASN A 68 -0.17 3.66 20.71
N ARG A 69 -1.33 3.10 20.34
CA ARG A 69 -1.43 1.87 19.54
C ARG A 69 -1.74 2.25 18.11
N LEU A 70 -0.71 2.28 17.28
CA LEU A 70 -0.79 2.79 15.91
C LEU A 70 -0.70 1.67 14.88
N GLY A 71 -1.57 1.76 13.87
CA GLY A 71 -1.57 0.87 12.73
C GLY A 71 -1.74 1.63 11.43
N ILE A 72 -1.56 0.93 10.31
CA ILE A 72 -1.70 1.49 8.97
C ILE A 72 -2.46 0.53 8.05
N VAL A 73 -3.29 1.10 7.20
CA VAL A 73 -3.98 0.37 6.11
C VAL A 73 -3.71 1.09 4.81
N GLY A 74 -3.25 0.35 3.82
CA GLY A 74 -3.05 0.89 2.47
C GLY A 74 -3.62 -0.04 1.41
N THR A 75 -4.24 0.53 0.38
CA THR A 75 -4.81 -0.21 -0.75
C THR A 75 -4.13 0.20 -2.04
N SER A 76 -3.79 -0.78 -2.90
CA SER A 76 -3.17 -0.55 -4.20
C SER A 76 -1.88 0.27 -4.05
N LEU A 77 -1.73 1.40 -4.73
CA LEU A 77 -0.60 2.33 -4.52
C LEU A 77 -0.39 2.68 -3.04
N GLY A 78 -1.48 2.84 -2.28
CA GLY A 78 -1.43 3.07 -0.85
C GLY A 78 -0.83 1.92 -0.05
N SER A 79 -0.90 0.68 -0.53
CA SER A 79 -0.24 -0.47 0.13
C SER A 79 1.28 -0.38 0.06
N CYS A 80 1.81 0.13 -1.05
CA CYS A 80 3.24 0.41 -1.20
C CYS A 80 3.70 1.48 -0.20
N TYR A 81 2.99 2.60 -0.14
CA TYR A 81 3.30 3.69 0.79
C TYR A 81 3.17 3.25 2.26
N ALA A 82 2.15 2.45 2.57
CA ALA A 82 1.96 1.88 3.90
C ALA A 82 3.10 0.93 4.29
N PHE A 83 3.57 0.09 3.36
CA PHE A 83 4.69 -0.80 3.60
C PHE A 83 5.98 -0.01 3.88
N LEU A 84 6.29 0.97 3.05
CA LEU A 84 7.47 1.82 3.22
C LEU A 84 7.41 2.60 4.54
N ALA A 85 6.26 3.18 4.87
CA ALA A 85 6.08 3.85 6.17
C ALA A 85 6.29 2.88 7.34
N ALA A 86 5.73 1.67 7.27
CA ALA A 86 5.89 0.65 8.30
C ALA A 86 7.32 0.09 8.39
N ALA A 87 8.09 0.12 7.29
CA ALA A 87 9.50 -0.23 7.30
C ALA A 87 10.37 0.83 7.99
N HIS A 88 9.95 2.10 7.96
CA HIS A 88 10.73 3.24 8.48
C HIS A 88 10.22 3.84 9.78
N ASP A 89 9.07 3.38 10.30
CA ASP A 89 8.52 3.91 11.54
C ASP A 89 8.15 2.77 12.52
N PRO A 90 8.89 2.66 13.65
CA PRO A 90 8.67 1.58 14.63
C PRO A 90 7.37 1.70 15.41
N ARG A 91 6.67 2.83 15.31
CA ARG A 91 5.38 3.06 15.98
C ARG A 91 4.25 2.27 15.35
N ILE A 92 4.37 1.93 14.06
CA ILE A 92 3.39 1.11 13.34
C ILE A 92 3.56 -0.35 13.78
N ARG A 93 2.60 -0.84 14.56
CA ARG A 93 2.60 -2.21 15.10
C ARG A 93 1.61 -3.14 14.41
N VAL A 94 0.66 -2.59 13.70
CA VAL A 94 -0.35 -3.33 12.92
C VAL A 94 -0.41 -2.75 11.53
N ALA A 95 -0.32 -3.60 10.52
CA ALA A 95 -0.32 -3.16 9.13
C ALA A 95 -1.22 -4.04 8.26
N ALA A 96 -2.05 -3.44 7.41
CA ALA A 96 -2.83 -4.16 6.41
C ALA A 96 -2.48 -3.63 5.02
N PHE A 97 -2.00 -4.53 4.16
CA PHE A 97 -1.58 -4.26 2.80
C PHE A 97 -2.57 -4.90 1.83
N ASN A 98 -3.46 -4.10 1.28
CA ASN A 98 -4.45 -4.55 0.32
C ASN A 98 -3.93 -4.33 -1.11
N HIS A 99 -3.84 -5.38 -1.90
CA HIS A 99 -3.14 -5.45 -3.18
C HIS A 99 -1.64 -5.12 -3.06
N ALA A 100 -0.93 -5.83 -2.18
CA ALA A 100 0.51 -5.69 -2.02
C ALA A 100 1.28 -6.23 -3.24
N SER A 101 2.39 -5.60 -3.56
CA SER A 101 3.29 -6.02 -4.64
C SER A 101 4.76 -5.82 -4.24
N THR A 102 5.66 -6.48 -4.97
CA THR A 102 7.11 -6.50 -4.75
C THR A 102 7.82 -5.23 -5.17
N TYR A 103 8.11 -5.12 -6.47
CA TYR A 103 8.80 -3.99 -7.05
C TYR A 103 7.81 -3.01 -7.66
N PHE A 104 7.97 -1.74 -7.33
CA PHE A 104 7.14 -0.65 -7.87
C PHE A 104 7.23 -0.60 -9.41
N ALA A 105 8.43 -0.79 -9.96
CA ALA A 105 8.69 -0.83 -11.38
C ALA A 105 7.88 -1.93 -12.09
N ASP A 106 7.80 -3.13 -11.49
CA ASP A 106 7.10 -4.28 -12.07
C ASP A 106 5.60 -4.05 -12.18
N VAL A 107 4.99 -3.44 -11.16
CA VAL A 107 3.57 -3.07 -11.22
C VAL A 107 3.30 -2.10 -12.35
N VAL A 108 4.15 -1.08 -12.50
CA VAL A 108 4.00 -0.08 -13.57
C VAL A 108 4.24 -0.70 -14.94
N TRP A 109 5.19 -1.61 -15.06
CA TRP A 109 5.57 -2.23 -16.33
C TRP A 109 4.57 -3.27 -16.83
N HIS A 110 4.04 -4.09 -15.93
CA HIS A 110 3.17 -5.21 -16.28
C HIS A 110 1.69 -4.94 -16.04
N GLY A 111 1.37 -3.99 -15.17
CA GLY A 111 -0.01 -3.68 -14.82
C GLY A 111 -0.82 -3.10 -15.96
N GLN A 112 -2.04 -3.62 -16.16
CA GLN A 112 -2.93 -3.14 -17.21
C GLN A 112 -3.31 -1.66 -17.05
N SER A 113 -3.54 -1.22 -15.82
CA SER A 113 -3.94 0.18 -15.55
C SER A 113 -2.81 1.19 -15.69
N THR A 114 -1.56 0.73 -15.71
CA THR A 114 -0.35 1.55 -15.83
C THR A 114 0.30 1.47 -17.20
N ARG A 115 -0.35 0.80 -18.16
CA ARG A 115 0.15 0.62 -19.52
C ARG A 115 0.57 1.93 -20.19
N HIS A 116 -0.22 2.99 -20.05
CA HIS A 116 0.09 4.31 -20.62
C HIS A 116 1.37 4.94 -20.04
N ILE A 117 1.72 4.59 -18.79
CA ILE A 117 2.98 5.03 -18.15
C ILE A 117 4.15 4.25 -18.76
N ARG A 118 4.00 2.93 -18.90
CA ARG A 118 5.00 2.09 -19.56
C ARG A 118 5.29 2.57 -20.97
N GLU A 119 4.26 2.83 -21.77
CA GLU A 119 4.40 3.34 -23.14
C GLU A 119 5.20 4.65 -23.20
N GLY A 120 5.13 5.49 -22.17
CA GLY A 120 5.95 6.70 -22.04
C GLY A 120 7.38 6.45 -21.55
N LEU A 121 7.67 5.29 -20.95
CA LEU A 121 8.99 4.91 -20.43
C LEU A 121 9.80 4.08 -21.43
N GLU A 122 9.17 3.09 -22.09
CA GLU A 122 9.83 2.11 -23.00
C GLU A 122 10.77 2.72 -24.04
N PRO A 123 10.50 3.92 -24.63
CA PRO A 123 11.42 4.51 -25.60
C PRO A 123 12.77 4.94 -24.99
N SER A 124 12.85 5.08 -23.67
CA SER A 124 14.00 5.70 -22.99
C SER A 124 14.66 4.84 -21.94
N ILE A 125 13.99 3.77 -21.47
CA ILE A 125 14.46 2.99 -20.33
C ILE A 125 13.95 1.54 -20.39
N THR A 126 14.77 0.60 -19.87
CA THR A 126 14.38 -0.81 -19.68
C THR A 126 13.77 -1.03 -18.29
N LEU A 127 13.07 -2.16 -18.10
CA LEU A 127 12.52 -2.54 -16.79
C LEU A 127 13.63 -2.68 -15.73
N GLU A 128 14.78 -3.29 -16.08
CA GLU A 128 15.91 -3.47 -15.16
C GLU A 128 16.42 -2.11 -14.66
N ARG A 129 16.58 -1.16 -15.58
CA ARG A 129 17.02 0.17 -15.20
C ARG A 129 15.97 0.91 -14.36
N LEU A 130 14.69 0.72 -14.66
CA LEU A 130 13.60 1.28 -13.86
C LEU A 130 13.56 0.68 -12.45
N ARG A 131 13.80 -0.63 -12.29
CA ARG A 131 13.93 -1.29 -10.98
C ARG A 131 15.05 -0.66 -10.15
N GLU A 132 16.21 -0.40 -10.75
CA GLU A 132 17.33 0.27 -10.07
C GLU A 132 16.93 1.67 -9.59
N LEU A 133 16.38 2.49 -10.49
CA LEU A 133 16.00 3.86 -10.18
C LEU A 133 14.88 3.95 -9.14
N TRP A 134 13.93 3.04 -9.17
CA TRP A 134 12.81 2.98 -8.21
C TRP A 134 13.04 2.00 -7.07
N SER A 135 14.26 1.52 -6.86
CA SER A 135 14.58 0.66 -5.70
C SER A 135 14.24 1.33 -4.37
N ALA A 136 14.44 2.64 -4.26
CA ALA A 136 14.13 3.44 -3.09
C ALA A 136 12.63 3.56 -2.75
N ILE A 137 11.75 3.15 -3.64
CA ILE A 137 10.30 3.15 -3.45
C ILE A 137 9.66 1.76 -3.59
N SER A 138 10.47 0.73 -3.75
CA SER A 138 10.01 -0.64 -3.94
C SER A 138 9.94 -1.40 -2.61
N PRO A 139 8.79 -1.96 -2.20
CA PRO A 139 8.66 -2.70 -0.95
C PRO A 139 9.71 -3.80 -0.78
N MET A 140 10.05 -4.52 -1.84
CA MET A 140 11.03 -5.61 -1.83
C MET A 140 12.41 -5.17 -1.32
N SER A 141 12.81 -3.93 -1.57
CA SER A 141 14.10 -3.39 -1.12
C SER A 141 14.16 -3.17 0.41
N PHE A 142 13.02 -3.18 1.09
CA PHE A 142 12.93 -2.80 2.50
C PHE A 142 12.44 -3.92 3.44
N PHE A 143 12.37 -5.17 3.01
CA PHE A 143 12.02 -6.28 3.89
C PHE A 143 12.97 -6.43 5.08
N PRO A 144 14.31 -6.30 4.94
CA PRO A 144 15.21 -6.31 6.08
C PRO A 144 14.93 -5.17 7.08
N GLN A 145 14.59 -3.99 6.56
CA GLN A 145 14.23 -2.84 7.39
C GLN A 145 12.87 -3.04 8.07
N PHE A 146 11.89 -3.56 7.35
CA PHE A 146 10.56 -3.88 7.85
C PHE A 146 10.62 -4.90 9.00
N ALA A 147 11.51 -5.89 8.90
CA ALA A 147 11.70 -6.95 9.89
C ALA A 147 12.34 -6.49 11.20
N ARG A 148 12.92 -5.28 11.26
CA ARG A 148 13.60 -4.79 12.47
C ARG A 148 12.69 -4.64 13.69
N TRP A 149 11.41 -4.40 13.48
CA TRP A 149 10.44 -4.19 14.55
C TRP A 149 9.25 -5.13 14.41
N PRO A 150 8.81 -5.78 15.51
CA PRO A 150 7.67 -6.69 15.48
C PRO A 150 6.40 -5.96 15.01
N LYS A 151 5.70 -6.56 14.06
CA LYS A 151 4.43 -6.07 13.53
C LYS A 151 3.51 -7.24 13.23
N LYS A 152 2.21 -7.07 13.48
CA LYS A 152 1.18 -7.95 12.94
C LYS A 152 0.77 -7.44 11.57
N SER A 153 0.82 -8.27 10.57
CA SER A 153 0.56 -7.88 9.18
C SER A 153 -0.57 -8.67 8.56
N LEU A 154 -1.40 -8.00 7.74
CA LEU A 154 -2.36 -8.62 6.85
C LEU A 154 -1.96 -8.31 5.41
N VAL A 155 -1.86 -9.35 4.59
CA VAL A 155 -1.68 -9.22 3.14
C VAL A 155 -2.94 -9.71 2.46
N VAL A 156 -3.63 -8.81 1.77
CA VAL A 156 -4.80 -9.14 0.95
C VAL A 156 -4.43 -9.00 -0.51
N TYR A 157 -4.82 -9.95 -1.35
CA TYR A 157 -4.65 -9.83 -2.80
C TYR A 157 -5.84 -10.40 -3.57
N ALA A 158 -6.05 -9.93 -4.78
CA ALA A 158 -7.08 -10.41 -5.67
C ALA A 158 -6.50 -11.47 -6.63
N LYS A 159 -7.20 -12.61 -6.77
CA LYS A 159 -6.74 -13.76 -7.58
C LYS A 159 -6.67 -13.47 -9.08
N TYR A 160 -7.44 -12.50 -9.55
CA TYR A 160 -7.58 -12.13 -10.97
C TYR A 160 -7.16 -10.67 -11.19
N ASP A 161 -6.21 -10.17 -10.40
CA ASP A 161 -5.69 -8.81 -10.51
C ASP A 161 -4.81 -8.68 -11.75
N LEU A 162 -5.16 -7.74 -12.63
CA LEU A 162 -4.39 -7.41 -13.84
C LEU A 162 -3.57 -6.12 -13.68
N THR A 163 -3.59 -5.52 -12.51
CA THR A 163 -2.80 -4.32 -12.16
C THR A 163 -1.67 -4.68 -11.23
N PHE A 164 -2.02 -5.27 -10.08
CA PHE A 164 -1.07 -5.86 -9.12
C PHE A 164 -1.09 -7.37 -9.32
N LEU A 165 -0.32 -7.85 -10.30
CA LEU A 165 -0.38 -9.25 -10.71
C LEU A 165 -0.23 -10.21 -9.52
N PRO A 166 -1.02 -11.29 -9.47
CA PRO A 166 -1.02 -12.21 -8.33
C PRO A 166 0.34 -12.84 -8.01
N GLU A 167 1.20 -13.00 -9.00
CA GLU A 167 2.58 -13.47 -8.82
C GLU A 167 3.39 -12.53 -7.93
N PHE A 168 3.26 -11.22 -8.11
CA PHE A 168 3.95 -10.23 -7.25
C PHE A 168 3.45 -10.26 -5.82
N SER A 169 2.14 -10.43 -5.63
CA SER A 169 1.57 -10.59 -4.29
C SER A 169 2.05 -11.87 -3.60
N ARG A 170 2.13 -12.99 -4.35
CA ARG A 170 2.67 -14.26 -3.80
C ARG A 170 4.15 -14.14 -3.44
N GLU A 171 4.93 -13.38 -4.20
CA GLU A 171 6.33 -13.13 -3.89
C GLU A 171 6.49 -12.30 -2.60
N VAL A 172 5.64 -11.28 -2.39
CA VAL A 172 5.57 -10.55 -1.11
C VAL A 172 5.27 -11.50 0.04
N ILE A 173 4.26 -12.38 -0.11
CA ILE A 173 3.89 -13.36 0.91
C ILE A 173 5.06 -14.31 1.22
N LYS A 174 5.77 -14.76 0.19
CA LYS A 174 6.98 -15.57 0.33
C LYS A 174 8.05 -14.84 1.16
N GLN A 175 8.28 -13.57 0.90
CA GLN A 175 9.22 -12.76 1.67
C GLN A 175 8.80 -12.58 3.14
N PHE A 176 7.52 -12.42 3.42
CA PHE A 176 7.01 -12.42 4.79
C PHE A 176 7.34 -13.72 5.53
N ALA A 177 7.16 -14.86 4.85
CA ALA A 177 7.47 -16.18 5.42
C ALA A 177 8.98 -16.38 5.60
N GLU A 178 9.80 -16.04 4.61
CA GLU A 178 11.27 -16.17 4.66
C GLU A 178 11.89 -15.29 5.76
N CYS A 179 11.33 -14.12 6.00
CA CYS A 179 11.73 -13.23 7.09
C CYS A 179 11.10 -13.60 8.45
N ASN A 180 10.33 -14.70 8.53
CA ASN A 180 9.63 -15.15 9.74
C ASN A 180 8.78 -14.03 10.38
N LEU A 181 8.07 -13.25 9.56
CA LEU A 181 7.23 -12.15 10.01
C LEU A 181 5.82 -12.64 10.37
N ASP A 182 5.24 -12.08 11.44
CA ASP A 182 3.86 -12.37 11.82
C ASP A 182 2.90 -11.80 10.77
N HIS A 183 2.25 -12.68 10.01
CA HIS A 183 1.36 -12.29 8.93
C HIS A 183 0.20 -13.25 8.71
N ARG A 184 -0.92 -12.67 8.28
CA ARG A 184 -2.10 -13.36 7.76
C ARG A 184 -2.26 -13.04 6.28
N VAL A 185 -2.71 -14.03 5.49
CA VAL A 185 -2.95 -13.89 4.06
C VAL A 185 -4.42 -14.09 3.74
N VAL A 186 -4.97 -13.24 2.89
CA VAL A 186 -6.32 -13.37 2.34
C VAL A 186 -6.28 -13.23 0.82
N ALA A 187 -6.82 -14.21 0.12
CA ALA A 187 -6.95 -14.22 -1.34
C ALA A 187 -8.41 -14.03 -1.74
N LEU A 188 -8.75 -12.90 -2.33
CA LEU A 188 -10.11 -12.59 -2.79
C LEU A 188 -10.33 -13.12 -4.22
N PRO A 189 -11.49 -13.74 -4.52
CA PRO A 189 -11.79 -14.27 -5.86
C PRO A 189 -12.32 -13.17 -6.79
N CYS A 190 -11.57 -12.09 -6.95
CA CYS A 190 -11.93 -10.93 -7.76
C CYS A 190 -10.70 -10.35 -8.48
N GLY A 191 -10.90 -9.31 -9.29
CA GLY A 191 -9.85 -8.48 -9.88
C GLY A 191 -9.61 -7.21 -9.08
N HIS A 192 -8.65 -6.38 -9.52
CA HIS A 192 -8.24 -5.16 -8.83
C HIS A 192 -9.41 -4.22 -8.50
N TYR A 193 -10.12 -3.79 -9.52
CA TYR A 193 -11.20 -2.81 -9.36
C TYR A 193 -12.49 -3.43 -8.83
N SER A 194 -12.77 -4.69 -9.13
CA SER A 194 -13.95 -5.38 -8.63
C SER A 194 -13.91 -5.64 -7.12
N THR A 195 -12.74 -5.51 -6.48
CA THR A 195 -12.65 -5.46 -5.00
C THR A 195 -13.51 -4.33 -4.41
N GLY A 196 -13.71 -3.23 -5.13
CA GLY A 196 -14.59 -2.12 -4.74
C GLY A 196 -16.08 -2.38 -4.91
N GLU A 197 -16.49 -3.51 -5.51
CA GLU A 197 -17.88 -3.86 -5.83
C GLU A 197 -18.45 -4.92 -4.89
N ALA A 198 -19.78 -4.99 -4.77
CA ALA A 198 -20.43 -6.07 -4.04
C ALA A 198 -20.27 -7.40 -4.80
N PRO A 199 -20.04 -8.54 -4.13
CA PRO A 199 -19.93 -8.70 -2.67
C PRO A 199 -18.51 -8.43 -2.13
N TYR A 200 -17.51 -8.28 -2.99
CA TYR A 200 -16.08 -8.29 -2.63
C TYR A 200 -15.67 -7.16 -1.69
N LYS A 201 -16.24 -5.95 -1.85
CA LYS A 201 -15.99 -4.83 -0.93
C LYS A 201 -16.38 -5.13 0.52
N TYR A 202 -17.38 -5.97 0.73
CA TYR A 202 -17.80 -6.38 2.07
C TYR A 202 -16.88 -7.47 2.61
N MET A 203 -16.46 -8.41 1.74
CA MET A 203 -15.50 -9.44 2.11
C MET A 203 -14.16 -8.82 2.48
N ASP A 204 -13.63 -7.95 1.65
CA ASP A 204 -12.39 -7.22 1.88
C ASP A 204 -12.46 -6.39 3.16
N GLY A 205 -13.47 -5.55 3.28
CA GLY A 205 -13.70 -4.70 4.46
C GLY A 205 -13.82 -5.50 5.75
N TRP A 206 -14.49 -6.66 5.72
CA TRP A 206 -14.60 -7.55 6.88
C TRP A 206 -13.25 -8.16 7.25
N GLN A 207 -12.47 -8.63 6.27
CA GLN A 207 -11.15 -9.22 6.53
C GLN A 207 -10.20 -8.22 7.17
N ILE A 208 -10.16 -6.99 6.65
CA ILE A 208 -9.32 -5.92 7.20
C ILE A 208 -9.80 -5.52 8.60
N ALA A 209 -11.10 -5.30 8.76
CA ALA A 209 -11.67 -4.84 10.03
C ALA A 209 -11.50 -5.88 11.15
N SER A 210 -11.79 -7.17 10.88
CA SER A 210 -11.62 -8.24 11.84
C SER A 210 -10.16 -8.45 12.23
N PHE A 211 -9.24 -8.36 11.26
CA PHE A 211 -7.81 -8.44 11.53
C PHE A 211 -7.35 -7.30 12.45
N LEU A 212 -7.69 -6.05 12.10
CA LEU A 212 -7.30 -4.89 12.91
C LEU A 212 -7.83 -4.99 14.35
N ARG A 213 -9.10 -5.36 14.51
CA ARG A 213 -9.69 -5.55 15.84
C ARG A 213 -8.87 -6.53 16.65
N THR A 214 -8.68 -7.74 16.14
CA THR A 214 -7.92 -8.78 16.85
C THR A 214 -6.46 -8.36 17.12
N ALA A 215 -5.82 -7.70 16.15
CA ALA A 215 -4.44 -7.30 16.27
C ALA A 215 -4.22 -6.17 17.30
N PHE A 216 -5.22 -5.31 17.50
CA PHE A 216 -5.17 -4.26 18.53
C PHE A 216 -5.60 -4.74 19.93
N GLU A 217 -6.38 -5.80 20.03
CA GLU A 217 -6.81 -6.38 21.33
C GLU A 217 -5.71 -7.24 21.98
N SER A 218 -4.77 -7.77 21.21
CA SER A 218 -3.67 -8.65 21.60
C SER A 218 -2.35 -7.91 21.74
#